data_98ff2c4b1e572e3acc3ce5d95c53963d
#
_entry.id   98ff2c4b1e572e3acc3ce5d95c53963d
#
_cell.length_a   1.000
_cell.length_b   1.000
_cell.length_c   1.000
_cell.angle_alpha   90.00
_cell.angle_beta   90.00
_cell.angle_gamma   90.00
#
_symmetry.space_group_name_H-M   'P 1'
#
loop_
_entity.id
_entity.type
_entity.pdbx_description
1 polymer ?
#
loop_
_entity_poly.entity_id
_entity_poly.type
_entity_poly.pdbx_seq_one_letter_code
_entity_poly.pdbx_strand_id
1 'polypeptide(L)'
;MKKIGITCYPSVGGSGIVATELGKSLAKQGYEVHFITSSVPFRLDNIYSNIYFHEVELNHYPVFQYPPYDLALANKMAEVIDTEQLDVLHVHYALPHAVCAILAREIATHDVKIVTTLHGTDITVLGIDQSLKKMIKYGIEKSDAVTAVSNSLVKQTKEMLDVQKDIHVVYNFVDKQEYYKRSYPQLKQQYGIEEEDKVIVHISNFRKVKRVEDVIHVFAKVVKQTKAKLLLIGDGPEYSQIHNLVTSLGLDHQVLFLGKQKNIPELLSIADLKLLLSDKESFGLVLLEAMACGVPCIGTNTGGIPEVINDSENGFIAEVGDIDAIADKALQLLTDQSLWTQFSKNSIEHVKNHFDSDKILDQYLSVYNETLKNGD
;
A
#
# COMPACT_ATOMS: atom_id res chain seq x y z
N MET A 1 -7.76 14.87 -24.94
CA MET A 1 -7.88 14.25 -23.58
C MET A 1 -6.78 13.24 -23.48
N LYS A 2 -5.92 13.28 -22.46
CA LYS A 2 -4.82 12.33 -22.34
C LYS A 2 -5.34 10.97 -21.92
N LYS A 3 -4.77 9.92 -22.52
CA LYS A 3 -5.12 8.52 -22.30
C LYS A 3 -4.02 7.81 -21.56
N ILE A 4 -4.35 7.25 -20.39
CA ILE A 4 -3.39 6.66 -19.47
C ILE A 4 -3.67 5.16 -19.34
N GLY A 5 -2.74 4.33 -19.75
CA GLY A 5 -2.74 2.90 -19.42
C GLY A 5 -2.19 2.68 -18.01
N ILE A 6 -2.84 1.84 -17.20
CA ILE A 6 -2.36 1.45 -15.86
C ILE A 6 -2.25 -0.06 -15.77
N THR A 7 -1.08 -0.55 -15.36
CA THR A 7 -0.86 -1.97 -15.05
C THR A 7 -0.38 -2.16 -13.63
N CYS A 8 -1.05 -3.06 -12.92
CA CYS A 8 -0.72 -3.43 -11.54
C CYS A 8 -1.12 -4.87 -11.25
N TYR A 9 -0.70 -5.40 -10.11
CA TYR A 9 -1.33 -6.63 -9.61
C TYR A 9 -2.75 -6.32 -9.11
N PRO A 10 -3.79 -7.00 -9.61
CA PRO A 10 -5.19 -6.74 -9.23
C PRO A 10 -5.55 -7.31 -7.85
N SER A 11 -4.59 -7.44 -6.96
CA SER A 11 -4.72 -8.08 -5.65
C SER A 11 -4.99 -7.08 -4.52
N VAL A 12 -5.43 -7.60 -3.37
CA VAL A 12 -5.62 -6.87 -2.09
C VAL A 12 -4.27 -6.48 -1.48
N GLY A 13 -3.39 -5.85 -2.25
CA GLY A 13 -2.08 -5.38 -1.79
C GLY A 13 -1.97 -3.87 -1.94
N GLY A 14 -1.08 -3.25 -1.15
CA GLY A 14 -0.93 -1.79 -1.15
C GLY A 14 -0.68 -1.20 -2.55
N SER A 15 0.12 -1.85 -3.38
CA SER A 15 0.41 -1.40 -4.75
C SER A 15 -0.82 -1.43 -5.67
N GLY A 16 -1.62 -2.51 -5.60
CA GLY A 16 -2.86 -2.61 -6.37
C GLY A 16 -3.89 -1.57 -5.94
N ILE A 17 -4.00 -1.33 -4.63
CA ILE A 17 -4.87 -0.28 -4.08
C ILE A 17 -4.43 1.09 -4.60
N VAL A 18 -3.16 1.44 -4.48
CA VAL A 18 -2.63 2.74 -4.93
C VAL A 18 -2.84 2.94 -6.43
N ALA A 19 -2.58 1.93 -7.26
CA ALA A 19 -2.81 1.99 -8.70
C ALA A 19 -4.29 2.23 -9.04
N THR A 20 -5.19 1.54 -8.35
CA THR A 20 -6.64 1.69 -8.56
C THR A 20 -7.12 3.07 -8.13
N GLU A 21 -6.72 3.54 -6.95
CA GLU A 21 -7.09 4.88 -6.45
C GLU A 21 -6.51 6.00 -7.33
N LEU A 22 -5.30 5.82 -7.86
CA LEU A 22 -4.72 6.75 -8.84
C LEU A 22 -5.56 6.79 -10.11
N GLY A 23 -5.94 5.64 -10.68
CA GLY A 23 -6.79 5.57 -11.86
C GLY A 23 -8.15 6.22 -11.65
N LYS A 24 -8.79 5.99 -10.49
CA LYS A 24 -10.05 6.65 -10.11
C LYS A 24 -9.88 8.18 -10.01
N SER A 25 -8.77 8.63 -9.42
CA SER A 25 -8.48 10.07 -9.27
C SER A 25 -8.22 10.74 -10.62
N LEU A 26 -7.47 10.08 -11.52
CA LEU A 26 -7.27 10.54 -12.91
C LEU A 26 -8.59 10.64 -13.66
N ALA A 27 -9.44 9.63 -13.54
CA ALA A 27 -10.75 9.62 -14.20
C ALA A 27 -11.66 10.76 -13.70
N LYS A 28 -11.67 11.04 -12.39
CA LYS A 28 -12.38 12.18 -11.80
C LYS A 28 -11.90 13.53 -12.38
N GLN A 29 -10.63 13.63 -12.78
CA GLN A 29 -10.05 14.81 -13.45
C GLN A 29 -10.26 14.83 -14.97
N GLY A 30 -11.02 13.87 -15.51
CA GLY A 30 -11.38 13.82 -16.92
C GLY A 30 -10.35 13.12 -17.81
N TYR A 31 -9.37 12.41 -17.27
CA TYR A 31 -8.50 11.53 -18.06
C TYR A 31 -9.22 10.26 -18.46
N GLU A 32 -8.87 9.70 -19.61
CA GLU A 32 -9.29 8.37 -20.05
C GLU A 32 -8.29 7.35 -19.50
N VAL A 33 -8.77 6.38 -18.72
CA VAL A 33 -7.92 5.42 -17.99
C VAL A 33 -8.20 3.99 -18.46
N HIS A 34 -7.15 3.28 -18.83
CA HIS A 34 -7.20 1.91 -19.33
C HIS A 34 -6.43 0.98 -18.38
N PHE A 35 -7.15 0.21 -17.57
CA PHE A 35 -6.52 -0.83 -16.75
C PHE A 35 -6.22 -2.07 -17.59
N ILE A 36 -4.95 -2.50 -17.60
CA ILE A 36 -4.46 -3.68 -18.33
C ILE A 36 -3.95 -4.68 -17.29
N THR A 37 -4.79 -5.62 -16.88
CA THR A 37 -4.52 -6.55 -15.77
C THR A 37 -5.20 -7.90 -16.00
N SER A 38 -4.83 -8.93 -15.22
CA SER A 38 -5.39 -10.28 -15.32
C SER A 38 -6.80 -10.45 -14.76
N SER A 39 -7.30 -9.47 -14.02
CA SER A 39 -8.67 -9.40 -13.51
C SER A 39 -8.99 -7.97 -13.11
N VAL A 40 -10.26 -7.64 -12.89
CA VAL A 40 -10.68 -6.31 -12.44
C VAL A 40 -9.92 -5.94 -11.16
N PRO A 41 -9.26 -4.75 -11.12
CA PRO A 41 -8.51 -4.32 -9.96
C PRO A 41 -9.38 -4.23 -8.69
N PHE A 42 -8.80 -4.63 -7.56
CA PHE A 42 -9.45 -4.49 -6.25
C PHE A 42 -9.80 -3.02 -5.98
N ARG A 43 -11.00 -2.75 -5.44
CA ARG A 43 -11.60 -1.41 -5.24
C ARG A 43 -12.05 -0.67 -6.52
N LEU A 44 -12.01 -1.29 -7.67
CA LEU A 44 -12.69 -0.76 -8.86
C LEU A 44 -14.13 -1.28 -8.89
N ASP A 45 -14.95 -0.81 -7.96
CA ASP A 45 -16.31 -1.28 -7.67
C ASP A 45 -17.41 -0.34 -8.15
N ASN A 46 -17.06 0.87 -8.60
CA ASN A 46 -17.97 1.85 -9.14
C ASN A 46 -17.90 1.91 -10.67
N ILE A 47 -18.98 2.40 -11.28
CA ILE A 47 -19.05 2.65 -12.73
C ILE A 47 -18.46 4.03 -13.02
N TYR A 48 -17.45 4.06 -13.88
CA TYR A 48 -16.82 5.27 -14.42
C TYR A 48 -16.99 5.28 -15.94
N SER A 49 -17.44 6.39 -16.52
CA SER A 49 -17.66 6.50 -17.96
C SER A 49 -16.37 6.58 -18.79
N ASN A 50 -15.24 6.79 -18.14
CA ASN A 50 -13.90 7.00 -18.72
C ASN A 50 -12.83 6.08 -18.10
N ILE A 51 -13.24 4.97 -17.48
CA ILE A 51 -12.34 3.89 -17.09
C ILE A 51 -12.71 2.64 -17.89
N TYR A 52 -11.72 2.05 -18.52
CA TYR A 52 -11.83 0.85 -19.34
C TYR A 52 -10.97 -0.26 -18.75
N PHE A 53 -11.42 -1.48 -18.88
CA PHE A 53 -10.71 -2.67 -18.42
C PHE A 53 -10.36 -3.59 -19.59
N HIS A 54 -9.08 -3.92 -19.69
CA HIS A 54 -8.53 -4.83 -20.69
C HIS A 54 -7.95 -6.04 -20.00
N GLU A 55 -8.63 -7.17 -20.12
CA GLU A 55 -8.21 -8.41 -19.49
C GLU A 55 -7.02 -9.03 -20.24
N VAL A 56 -6.03 -9.45 -19.47
CA VAL A 56 -4.89 -10.23 -19.97
C VAL A 56 -5.25 -11.71 -19.92
N GLU A 57 -5.67 -12.24 -21.04
CA GLU A 57 -6.00 -13.65 -21.18
C GLU A 57 -4.75 -14.50 -21.38
N LEU A 58 -4.72 -15.66 -20.72
CA LEU A 58 -3.63 -16.63 -20.86
C LEU A 58 -4.00 -17.71 -21.87
N ASN A 59 -3.23 -17.82 -22.94
CA ASN A 59 -3.37 -18.90 -23.89
C ASN A 59 -2.77 -20.20 -23.31
N HIS A 60 -3.60 -21.21 -23.12
CA HIS A 60 -3.19 -22.55 -22.74
C HIS A 60 -2.74 -23.35 -23.98
N TYR A 61 -1.44 -23.29 -24.28
CA TYR A 61 -0.86 -24.11 -25.34
C TYR A 61 -0.12 -25.29 -24.70
N PRO A 62 -0.41 -26.55 -25.12
CA PRO A 62 0.07 -27.76 -24.41
C PRO A 62 1.60 -27.88 -24.31
N VAL A 63 2.37 -27.17 -25.17
CA VAL A 63 3.83 -27.17 -25.18
C VAL A 63 4.39 -26.32 -24.03
N PHE A 64 3.63 -25.35 -23.51
CA PHE A 64 4.07 -24.55 -22.40
C PHE A 64 3.87 -25.28 -21.07
N GLN A 65 4.95 -25.57 -20.36
CA GLN A 65 4.88 -26.10 -19.00
C GLN A 65 4.13 -25.15 -18.06
N TYR A 66 4.33 -23.84 -18.24
CA TYR A 66 3.62 -22.75 -17.56
C TYR A 66 3.19 -21.72 -18.60
N PRO A 67 1.95 -21.22 -18.58
CA PRO A 67 1.53 -20.15 -19.47
C PRO A 67 2.43 -18.91 -19.29
N PRO A 68 2.98 -18.33 -20.36
CA PRO A 68 3.91 -17.18 -20.29
C PRO A 68 3.13 -15.89 -20.03
N TYR A 69 2.71 -15.66 -18.78
CA TYR A 69 1.92 -14.48 -18.38
C TYR A 69 2.56 -13.16 -18.81
N ASP A 70 3.88 -13.02 -18.61
CA ASP A 70 4.58 -11.76 -18.88
C ASP A 70 4.57 -11.42 -20.37
N LEU A 71 4.67 -12.42 -21.24
CA LEU A 71 4.55 -12.23 -22.69
C LEU A 71 3.11 -11.90 -23.11
N ALA A 72 2.13 -12.56 -22.50
CA ALA A 72 0.70 -12.24 -22.74
C ALA A 72 0.37 -10.81 -22.30
N LEU A 73 0.90 -10.39 -21.16
CA LEU A 73 0.76 -9.03 -20.64
C LEU A 73 1.41 -8.01 -21.60
N ALA A 74 2.65 -8.24 -22.05
CA ALA A 74 3.33 -7.35 -22.97
C ALA A 74 2.58 -7.22 -24.30
N ASN A 75 2.05 -8.33 -24.83
CA ASN A 75 1.24 -8.32 -26.05
C ASN A 75 -0.08 -7.54 -25.87
N LYS A 76 -0.78 -7.75 -24.74
CA LYS A 76 -2.03 -7.00 -24.46
C LYS A 76 -1.74 -5.51 -24.26
N MET A 77 -0.62 -5.14 -23.60
CA MET A 77 -0.20 -3.74 -23.50
C MET A 77 0.02 -3.15 -24.90
N ALA A 78 0.72 -3.83 -25.82
CA ALA A 78 0.99 -3.35 -27.17
C ALA A 78 -0.32 -3.16 -27.97
N GLU A 79 -1.24 -4.14 -27.89
CA GLU A 79 -2.56 -4.03 -28.48
C GLU A 79 -3.33 -2.79 -27.98
N VAL A 80 -3.35 -2.56 -26.66
CA VAL A 80 -4.08 -1.42 -26.08
C VAL A 80 -3.38 -0.09 -26.40
N ILE A 81 -2.03 -0.06 -26.42
CA ILE A 81 -1.26 1.12 -26.87
C ILE A 81 -1.73 1.54 -28.27
N ASP A 82 -1.80 0.58 -29.20
CA ASP A 82 -2.14 0.87 -30.60
C ASP A 82 -3.62 1.17 -30.81
N THR A 83 -4.52 0.39 -30.19
CA THR A 83 -5.97 0.55 -30.40
C THR A 83 -6.52 1.78 -29.73
N GLU A 84 -6.05 2.08 -28.52
CA GLU A 84 -6.53 3.22 -27.73
C GLU A 84 -5.66 4.47 -27.90
N GLN A 85 -4.50 4.37 -28.53
CA GLN A 85 -3.55 5.48 -28.72
C GLN A 85 -3.15 6.11 -27.36
N LEU A 86 -2.55 5.29 -26.49
CA LEU A 86 -2.16 5.74 -25.14
C LEU A 86 -1.04 6.76 -25.19
N ASP A 87 -1.17 7.85 -24.44
CA ASP A 87 -0.10 8.84 -24.24
C ASP A 87 0.94 8.36 -23.23
N VAL A 88 0.48 7.72 -22.13
CA VAL A 88 1.31 7.21 -21.05
C VAL A 88 0.89 5.78 -20.68
N LEU A 89 1.84 4.90 -20.51
CA LEU A 89 1.67 3.60 -19.88
C LEU A 89 2.34 3.66 -18.49
N HIS A 90 1.51 3.75 -17.44
CA HIS A 90 1.97 3.78 -16.06
C HIS A 90 1.91 2.38 -15.46
N VAL A 91 3.05 1.84 -15.10
CA VAL A 91 3.17 0.49 -14.55
C VAL A 91 3.65 0.53 -13.10
N HIS A 92 3.04 -0.31 -12.28
CA HIS A 92 3.41 -0.48 -10.88
C HIS A 92 4.25 -1.74 -10.72
N TYR A 93 5.48 -1.59 -10.26
CA TYR A 93 6.61 -2.52 -10.16
C TYR A 93 7.58 -2.51 -11.36
N ALA A 94 8.87 -2.49 -11.03
CA ALA A 94 9.95 -2.62 -12.01
C ALA A 94 9.95 -4.01 -12.68
N LEU A 95 9.59 -5.06 -11.95
CA LEU A 95 9.47 -6.42 -12.45
C LEU A 95 8.15 -7.06 -11.97
N PRO A 96 7.33 -7.65 -12.87
CA PRO A 96 7.57 -7.79 -14.31
C PRO A 96 7.09 -6.59 -15.13
N HIS A 97 6.28 -5.68 -14.56
CA HIS A 97 5.44 -4.76 -15.31
C HIS A 97 6.24 -3.75 -16.17
N ALA A 98 7.33 -3.15 -15.64
CA ALA A 98 8.14 -2.23 -16.46
C ALA A 98 8.83 -2.95 -17.62
N VAL A 99 9.31 -4.17 -17.39
CA VAL A 99 9.93 -4.97 -18.46
C VAL A 99 8.92 -5.34 -19.53
N CYS A 100 7.69 -5.73 -19.14
CA CYS A 100 6.60 -5.98 -20.08
C CYS A 100 6.20 -4.71 -20.86
N ALA A 101 6.16 -3.54 -20.20
CA ALA A 101 5.84 -2.27 -20.84
C ALA A 101 6.90 -1.86 -21.87
N ILE A 102 8.20 -2.07 -21.57
CA ILE A 102 9.30 -1.82 -22.51
C ILE A 102 9.14 -2.72 -23.72
N LEU A 103 8.89 -4.01 -23.53
CA LEU A 103 8.65 -4.94 -24.64
C LEU A 103 7.41 -4.54 -25.45
N ALA A 104 6.33 -4.14 -24.78
CA ALA A 104 5.11 -3.67 -25.42
C ALA A 104 5.36 -2.45 -26.30
N ARG A 105 6.13 -1.47 -25.82
CA ARG A 105 6.52 -0.28 -26.61
C ARG A 105 7.33 -0.62 -27.85
N GLU A 106 8.23 -1.61 -27.78
CA GLU A 106 9.01 -2.06 -28.94
C GLU A 106 8.15 -2.82 -29.98
N ILE A 107 7.02 -3.39 -29.56
CA ILE A 107 6.07 -4.11 -30.44
C ILE A 107 5.04 -3.15 -31.05
N ALA A 108 4.58 -2.18 -30.27
CA ALA A 108 3.54 -1.23 -30.67
C ALA A 108 4.02 -0.30 -31.81
N THR A 109 3.07 0.21 -32.58
CA THR A 109 3.31 1.19 -33.66
C THR A 109 3.10 2.61 -33.18
N HIS A 110 2.27 2.82 -32.15
CA HIS A 110 2.03 4.10 -31.51
C HIS A 110 3.08 4.39 -30.43
N ASP A 111 3.64 5.61 -30.44
CA ASP A 111 4.62 6.02 -29.42
C ASP A 111 3.95 6.25 -28.07
N VAL A 112 4.48 5.66 -27.01
CA VAL A 112 3.97 5.75 -25.65
C VAL A 112 5.09 6.02 -24.66
N LYS A 113 4.85 6.86 -23.66
CA LYS A 113 5.79 7.10 -22.57
C LYS A 113 5.53 6.14 -21.41
N ILE A 114 6.60 5.57 -20.86
CA ILE A 114 6.52 4.60 -19.75
C ILE A 114 6.89 5.27 -18.45
N VAL A 115 5.95 5.27 -17.50
CA VAL A 115 6.18 5.69 -16.12
C VAL A 115 6.13 4.45 -15.22
N THR A 116 7.12 4.29 -14.34
CA THR A 116 7.18 3.13 -13.42
C THR A 116 7.17 3.59 -11.97
N THR A 117 6.22 3.10 -11.18
CA THR A 117 6.18 3.31 -9.72
C THR A 117 6.74 2.09 -8.99
N LEU A 118 7.75 2.33 -8.16
CA LEU A 118 8.37 1.32 -7.27
C LEU A 118 7.59 1.26 -5.95
N HIS A 119 7.24 0.05 -5.50
CA HIS A 119 6.44 -0.17 -4.31
C HIS A 119 7.19 -0.87 -3.16
N GLY A 120 8.39 -1.36 -3.41
CA GLY A 120 9.28 -1.94 -2.42
C GLY A 120 9.47 -3.45 -2.57
N THR A 121 8.45 -4.27 -2.75
CA THR A 121 8.62 -5.73 -2.94
C THR A 121 9.50 -6.03 -4.15
N ASP A 122 9.37 -5.27 -5.22
CA ASP A 122 10.20 -5.34 -6.42
C ASP A 122 11.68 -5.03 -6.15
N ILE A 123 11.97 -4.25 -5.14
CA ILE A 123 13.34 -3.83 -4.77
C ILE A 123 13.86 -4.68 -3.61
N THR A 124 13.15 -4.67 -2.47
CA THR A 124 13.63 -5.22 -1.19
C THR A 124 13.47 -6.73 -1.06
N VAL A 125 12.66 -7.34 -1.93
CA VAL A 125 12.45 -8.79 -1.98
C VAL A 125 13.01 -9.37 -3.28
N LEU A 126 12.50 -8.94 -4.44
CA LEU A 126 12.97 -9.45 -5.73
C LEU A 126 14.38 -8.97 -6.08
N GLY A 127 14.76 -7.74 -5.71
CA GLY A 127 16.08 -7.18 -5.93
C GLY A 127 17.21 -7.86 -5.14
N ILE A 128 16.92 -8.71 -4.16
CA ILE A 128 17.91 -9.53 -3.45
C ILE A 128 18.33 -10.71 -4.32
N ASP A 129 17.45 -11.22 -5.17
CA ASP A 129 17.74 -12.32 -6.07
C ASP A 129 18.67 -11.84 -7.20
N GLN A 130 19.89 -12.40 -7.23
CA GLN A 130 20.90 -12.03 -8.21
C GLN A 130 20.46 -12.33 -9.67
N SER A 131 19.58 -13.31 -9.86
CA SER A 131 19.05 -13.66 -11.18
C SER A 131 18.11 -12.58 -11.74
N LEU A 132 17.40 -11.86 -10.86
CA LEU A 132 16.42 -10.84 -11.22
C LEU A 132 16.99 -9.41 -11.24
N LYS A 133 18.09 -9.18 -10.52
CA LYS A 133 18.68 -7.86 -10.29
C LYS A 133 18.92 -7.07 -11.58
N LYS A 134 19.47 -7.72 -12.62
CA LYS A 134 19.72 -7.07 -13.91
C LYS A 134 18.44 -6.68 -14.63
N MET A 135 17.39 -7.50 -14.54
CA MET A 135 16.10 -7.22 -15.17
C MET A 135 15.37 -6.06 -14.46
N ILE A 136 15.44 -6.01 -13.14
CA ILE A 136 14.85 -4.92 -12.34
C ILE A 136 15.56 -3.60 -12.69
N LYS A 137 16.91 -3.58 -12.69
CA LYS A 137 17.70 -2.42 -13.11
C LYS A 137 17.34 -2.00 -14.54
N TYR A 138 17.24 -2.93 -15.47
CA TYR A 138 16.85 -2.65 -16.85
C TYR A 138 15.48 -1.99 -16.94
N GLY A 139 14.47 -2.52 -16.23
CA GLY A 139 13.12 -1.94 -16.18
C GLY A 139 13.13 -0.50 -15.69
N ILE A 140 13.90 -0.21 -14.64
CA ILE A 140 14.05 1.13 -14.07
C ILE A 140 14.74 2.08 -15.07
N GLU A 141 15.91 1.68 -15.59
CA GLU A 141 16.73 2.55 -16.46
C GLU A 141 16.05 2.85 -17.82
N LYS A 142 15.22 1.94 -18.33
CA LYS A 142 14.52 2.08 -19.62
C LYS A 142 13.15 2.72 -19.55
N SER A 143 12.59 2.92 -18.37
CA SER A 143 11.39 3.74 -18.17
C SER A 143 11.69 5.21 -18.47
N ASP A 144 10.73 5.96 -19.01
CA ASP A 144 10.92 7.40 -19.28
C ASP A 144 10.98 8.18 -17.97
N ALA A 145 10.10 7.87 -17.02
CA ALA A 145 10.18 8.38 -15.66
C ALA A 145 9.99 7.27 -14.63
N VAL A 146 10.56 7.45 -13.44
CA VAL A 146 10.43 6.50 -12.33
C VAL A 146 10.02 7.23 -11.06
N THR A 147 9.03 6.69 -10.36
CA THR A 147 8.62 7.19 -9.04
C THR A 147 8.81 6.11 -7.99
N ALA A 148 8.93 6.51 -6.74
CA ALA A 148 8.97 5.60 -5.59
C ALA A 148 8.12 6.16 -4.45
N VAL A 149 7.55 5.27 -3.64
CA VAL A 149 6.59 5.62 -2.60
C VAL A 149 7.21 6.22 -1.33
N SER A 150 8.54 6.31 -1.25
CA SER A 150 9.26 6.92 -0.11
C SER A 150 10.71 7.27 -0.48
N ASN A 151 11.31 8.21 0.24
CA ASN A 151 12.75 8.51 0.14
C ASN A 151 13.61 7.30 0.54
N SER A 152 13.16 6.57 1.57
CA SER A 152 13.82 5.33 1.99
C SER A 152 13.90 4.31 0.85
N LEU A 153 12.82 4.14 0.07
CA LEU A 153 12.82 3.23 -1.07
C LEU A 153 13.73 3.72 -2.20
N VAL A 154 13.78 5.02 -2.47
CA VAL A 154 14.74 5.60 -3.44
C VAL A 154 16.17 5.26 -3.05
N LYS A 155 16.53 5.51 -1.78
CA LYS A 155 17.87 5.21 -1.25
C LYS A 155 18.20 3.72 -1.41
N GLN A 156 17.31 2.83 -0.96
CA GLN A 156 17.50 1.38 -1.07
C GLN A 156 17.64 0.93 -2.53
N THR A 157 16.84 1.49 -3.44
CA THR A 157 16.92 1.17 -4.88
C THR A 157 18.30 1.51 -5.45
N LYS A 158 18.80 2.72 -5.18
CA LYS A 158 20.12 3.17 -5.64
C LYS A 158 21.24 2.31 -5.06
N GLU A 159 21.20 2.04 -3.75
CA GLU A 159 22.22 1.23 -3.07
C GLU A 159 22.24 -0.24 -3.52
N MET A 160 21.08 -0.87 -3.69
CA MET A 160 20.98 -2.30 -4.02
C MET A 160 21.23 -2.60 -5.50
N LEU A 161 20.79 -1.71 -6.39
CA LEU A 161 20.74 -1.96 -7.84
C LEU A 161 21.75 -1.12 -8.63
N ASP A 162 22.43 -0.17 -7.98
CA ASP A 162 23.35 0.77 -8.66
C ASP A 162 22.65 1.45 -9.85
N VAL A 163 21.45 1.98 -9.63
CA VAL A 163 20.65 2.69 -10.63
C VAL A 163 21.09 4.15 -10.69
N GLN A 164 21.29 4.67 -11.92
CA GLN A 164 21.71 6.05 -12.15
C GLN A 164 20.53 6.99 -12.46
N LYS A 165 19.39 6.40 -12.84
CA LYS A 165 18.19 7.16 -13.18
C LYS A 165 17.67 7.93 -11.96
N ASP A 166 17.20 9.16 -12.22
CA ASP A 166 16.49 9.92 -11.20
C ASP A 166 15.14 9.27 -10.88
N ILE A 167 14.85 9.16 -9.58
CA ILE A 167 13.63 8.56 -9.06
C ILE A 167 12.91 9.62 -8.26
N HIS A 168 11.72 10.02 -8.72
CA HIS A 168 10.88 11.00 -8.05
C HIS A 168 10.17 10.35 -6.86
N VAL A 169 10.17 11.00 -5.71
CA VAL A 169 9.35 10.55 -4.57
C VAL A 169 7.93 11.05 -4.77
N VAL A 170 6.99 10.11 -4.90
CA VAL A 170 5.55 10.38 -4.90
C VAL A 170 4.93 9.45 -3.88
N TYR A 171 4.54 10.00 -2.75
CA TYR A 171 3.98 9.23 -1.63
C TYR A 171 2.66 8.56 -2.00
N ASN A 172 2.35 7.47 -1.30
CA ASN A 172 1.00 6.93 -1.34
C ASN A 172 0.02 7.90 -0.66
N PHE A 173 -1.25 7.76 -0.99
CA PHE A 173 -2.32 8.63 -0.53
C PHE A 173 -3.56 7.83 -0.15
N VAL A 174 -4.50 8.49 0.48
CA VAL A 174 -5.83 7.93 0.79
C VAL A 174 -6.91 8.83 0.22
N ASP A 175 -8.02 8.23 -0.23
CA ASP A 175 -9.21 8.99 -0.63
C ASP A 175 -9.90 9.55 0.62
N LYS A 176 -9.90 10.88 0.77
CA LYS A 176 -10.54 11.60 1.88
C LYS A 176 -12.06 11.44 1.94
N GLN A 177 -12.69 10.95 0.87
CA GLN A 177 -14.12 10.62 0.85
C GLN A 177 -14.39 9.24 1.45
N GLU A 178 -13.39 8.36 1.42
CA GLU A 178 -13.48 7.01 1.96
C GLU A 178 -12.91 6.96 3.40
N TYR A 179 -11.74 7.57 3.62
CA TYR A 179 -11.05 7.54 4.92
C TYR A 179 -11.16 8.90 5.63
N TYR A 180 -12.03 8.95 6.63
CA TYR A 180 -12.22 10.11 7.50
C TYR A 180 -12.76 9.67 8.86
N LYS A 181 -12.65 10.53 9.88
CA LYS A 181 -13.14 10.23 11.22
C LYS A 181 -14.65 10.09 11.21
N ARG A 182 -15.15 8.92 11.63
CA ARG A 182 -16.58 8.55 11.71
C ARG A 182 -16.88 8.02 13.10
N SER A 183 -18.17 7.78 13.35
CA SER A 183 -18.63 7.09 14.55
C SER A 183 -19.59 5.98 14.16
N TYR A 184 -19.28 4.77 14.61
CA TYR A 184 -20.12 3.58 14.44
C TYR A 184 -20.29 2.88 15.80
N PRO A 185 -21.01 3.47 16.76
CA PRO A 185 -21.09 2.93 18.13
C PRO A 185 -21.63 1.50 18.19
N GLN A 186 -22.54 1.13 17.25
CA GLN A 186 -23.09 -0.24 17.20
C GLN A 186 -22.07 -1.29 16.74
N LEU A 187 -20.97 -0.87 16.10
CA LEU A 187 -19.98 -1.82 15.57
C LEU A 187 -19.19 -2.50 16.70
N LYS A 188 -18.89 -1.80 17.79
CA LYS A 188 -18.27 -2.42 18.97
C LYS A 188 -19.16 -3.56 19.49
N GLN A 189 -20.47 -3.32 19.66
CA GLN A 189 -21.42 -4.31 20.14
C GLN A 189 -21.51 -5.54 19.21
N GLN A 190 -21.47 -5.35 17.88
CA GLN A 190 -21.50 -6.44 16.90
C GLN A 190 -20.29 -7.39 17.04
N TYR A 191 -19.15 -6.89 17.48
CA TYR A 191 -17.95 -7.69 17.73
C TYR A 191 -17.79 -8.13 19.19
N GLY A 192 -18.80 -7.93 20.05
CA GLY A 192 -18.73 -8.29 21.48
C GLY A 192 -17.68 -7.48 22.25
N ILE A 193 -17.46 -6.23 21.85
CA ILE A 193 -16.53 -5.29 22.48
C ILE A 193 -17.34 -4.36 23.37
N GLU A 194 -17.00 -4.29 24.65
CA GLU A 194 -17.63 -3.39 25.61
C GLU A 194 -17.27 -1.92 25.30
N GLU A 195 -18.12 -0.98 25.75
CA GLU A 195 -17.91 0.44 25.44
C GLU A 195 -16.60 0.98 26.03
N GLU A 196 -16.24 0.53 27.22
CA GLU A 196 -15.01 0.90 27.91
C GLU A 196 -13.75 0.19 27.38
N ASP A 197 -13.90 -0.87 26.60
CA ASP A 197 -12.75 -1.57 26.03
C ASP A 197 -12.00 -0.68 25.05
N LYS A 198 -10.69 -0.60 25.21
CA LYS A 198 -9.80 0.01 24.24
C LYS A 198 -9.59 -0.94 23.05
N VAL A 199 -9.63 -0.42 21.85
CA VAL A 199 -9.51 -1.21 20.64
C VAL A 199 -8.18 -0.94 19.96
N ILE A 200 -7.32 -1.96 19.89
CA ILE A 200 -6.07 -1.92 19.12
C ILE A 200 -6.32 -2.66 17.80
N VAL A 201 -5.83 -2.11 16.70
CA VAL A 201 -5.98 -2.73 15.38
C VAL A 201 -4.62 -3.00 14.73
N HIS A 202 -4.50 -4.17 14.10
CA HIS A 202 -3.41 -4.50 13.19
C HIS A 202 -3.99 -4.98 11.85
N ILE A 203 -3.47 -4.45 10.75
CA ILE A 203 -3.91 -4.79 9.38
C ILE A 203 -2.68 -5.15 8.57
N SER A 204 -2.61 -6.39 8.08
CA SER A 204 -1.52 -6.82 7.19
C SER A 204 -1.81 -8.16 6.50
N ASN A 205 -0.89 -8.59 5.64
CA ASN A 205 -0.92 -9.90 4.97
C ASN A 205 -0.19 -11.00 5.76
N PHE A 206 -0.10 -10.93 7.06
CA PHE A 206 0.50 -11.88 8.02
C PHE A 206 1.72 -12.63 7.50
N ARG A 207 2.67 -11.89 6.94
CA ARG A 207 4.00 -12.39 6.55
C ARG A 207 4.99 -12.11 7.66
N LYS A 208 6.04 -12.89 7.75
CA LYS A 208 7.10 -12.77 8.76
C LYS A 208 7.62 -11.33 8.94
N VAL A 209 7.81 -10.60 7.82
CA VAL A 209 8.25 -9.19 7.84
C VAL A 209 7.26 -8.24 8.54
N LYS A 210 6.02 -8.64 8.76
CA LYS A 210 5.00 -7.85 9.47
C LYS A 210 5.05 -8.01 10.99
N ARG A 211 5.84 -8.99 11.48
CA ARG A 211 6.10 -9.23 12.91
C ARG A 211 4.82 -9.19 13.76
N VAL A 212 3.79 -9.90 13.30
CA VAL A 212 2.48 -9.92 14.00
C VAL A 212 2.62 -10.56 15.39
N GLU A 213 3.62 -11.42 15.60
CA GLU A 213 3.96 -11.96 16.92
C GLU A 213 4.31 -10.84 17.91
N ASP A 214 5.05 -9.82 17.48
CA ASP A 214 5.38 -8.67 18.33
C ASP A 214 4.12 -7.89 18.70
N VAL A 215 3.17 -7.76 17.78
CA VAL A 215 1.85 -7.15 18.07
C VAL A 215 1.14 -7.91 19.19
N ILE A 216 1.16 -9.25 19.17
CA ILE A 216 0.56 -10.09 20.21
C ILE A 216 1.31 -9.91 21.54
N HIS A 217 2.64 -9.89 21.52
CA HIS A 217 3.44 -9.69 22.75
C HIS A 217 3.22 -8.32 23.37
N VAL A 218 3.15 -7.26 22.56
CA VAL A 218 2.78 -5.90 23.01
C VAL A 218 1.38 -5.92 23.62
N PHE A 219 0.41 -6.50 22.92
CA PHE A 219 -0.96 -6.60 23.40
C PHE A 219 -1.06 -7.37 24.72
N ALA A 220 -0.32 -8.48 24.88
CA ALA A 220 -0.26 -9.25 26.12
C ALA A 220 0.24 -8.43 27.33
N LYS A 221 1.07 -7.41 27.09
CA LYS A 221 1.50 -6.47 28.14
C LYS A 221 0.43 -5.42 28.44
N VAL A 222 -0.21 -4.89 27.39
CA VAL A 222 -1.26 -3.86 27.50
C VAL A 222 -2.46 -4.37 28.28
N VAL A 223 -2.98 -5.59 28.01
CA VAL A 223 -4.16 -6.12 28.67
C VAL A 223 -3.98 -6.41 30.18
N LYS A 224 -2.74 -6.43 30.68
CA LYS A 224 -2.47 -6.52 32.11
C LYS A 224 -2.76 -5.22 32.87
N GLN A 225 -2.85 -4.10 32.17
CA GLN A 225 -2.96 -2.77 32.77
C GLN A 225 -4.26 -2.02 32.35
N THR A 226 -4.88 -2.39 31.20
CA THR A 226 -6.12 -1.80 30.74
C THR A 226 -6.99 -2.82 30.03
N LYS A 227 -8.31 -2.66 30.11
CA LYS A 227 -9.23 -3.49 29.31
C LYS A 227 -9.05 -3.14 27.83
N ALA A 228 -8.74 -4.14 27.02
CA ALA A 228 -8.54 -3.92 25.59
C ALA A 228 -8.92 -5.14 24.76
N LYS A 229 -9.24 -4.91 23.49
CA LYS A 229 -9.41 -5.90 22.44
C LYS A 229 -8.43 -5.62 21.32
N LEU A 230 -7.94 -6.68 20.68
CA LEU A 230 -7.09 -6.60 19.50
C LEU A 230 -7.86 -7.11 18.29
N LEU A 231 -7.98 -6.29 17.26
CA LEU A 231 -8.52 -6.69 15.97
C LEU A 231 -7.36 -7.02 15.02
N LEU A 232 -7.25 -8.28 14.62
CA LEU A 232 -6.32 -8.75 13.61
C LEU A 232 -7.04 -8.87 12.27
N ILE A 233 -6.73 -7.95 11.34
CA ILE A 233 -7.37 -7.85 10.04
C ILE A 233 -6.37 -8.27 8.96
N GLY A 234 -6.74 -9.26 8.19
CA GLY A 234 -5.92 -9.84 7.12
C GLY A 234 -5.77 -11.33 7.25
N ASP A 235 -4.86 -11.87 6.45
CA ASP A 235 -4.60 -13.30 6.36
C ASP A 235 -3.20 -13.51 5.75
N GLY A 236 -2.58 -14.66 5.99
CA GLY A 236 -1.27 -14.96 5.41
C GLY A 236 -0.59 -16.19 6.02
N PRO A 237 0.64 -16.47 5.57
CA PRO A 237 1.34 -17.70 5.94
C PRO A 237 1.57 -17.88 7.45
N GLU A 238 1.67 -16.78 8.20
CA GLU A 238 1.92 -16.82 9.66
C GLU A 238 0.61 -17.00 10.49
N TYR A 239 -0.57 -17.09 9.83
CA TYR A 239 -1.86 -17.13 10.54
C TYR A 239 -1.91 -18.20 11.65
N SER A 240 -1.56 -19.45 11.31
CA SER A 240 -1.61 -20.56 12.28
C SER A 240 -0.65 -20.37 13.46
N GLN A 241 0.54 -19.82 13.20
CA GLN A 241 1.53 -19.53 14.23
C GLN A 241 1.04 -18.43 15.18
N ILE A 242 0.46 -17.37 14.63
CA ILE A 242 -0.12 -16.25 15.39
C ILE A 242 -1.29 -16.76 16.25
N HIS A 243 -2.18 -17.58 15.69
CA HIS A 243 -3.32 -18.17 16.41
C HIS A 243 -2.85 -19.02 17.59
N ASN A 244 -1.86 -19.91 17.38
CA ASN A 244 -1.30 -20.72 18.44
C ASN A 244 -0.64 -19.87 19.55
N LEU A 245 0.03 -18.78 19.18
CA LEU A 245 0.61 -17.84 20.14
C LEU A 245 -0.47 -17.18 21.01
N VAL A 246 -1.57 -16.71 20.40
CA VAL A 246 -2.72 -16.14 21.11
C VAL A 246 -3.27 -17.12 22.15
N THR A 247 -3.52 -18.35 21.74
CA THR A 247 -4.03 -19.41 22.64
C THR A 247 -3.02 -19.74 23.75
N SER A 248 -1.73 -19.85 23.44
CA SER A 248 -0.69 -20.13 24.44
C SER A 248 -0.56 -19.05 25.52
N LEU A 249 -0.92 -17.82 25.18
CA LEU A 249 -0.93 -16.68 26.10
C LEU A 249 -2.30 -16.47 26.81
N GLY A 250 -3.31 -17.31 26.50
CA GLY A 250 -4.65 -17.21 27.06
C GLY A 250 -5.42 -15.96 26.63
N LEU A 251 -5.19 -15.47 25.41
CA LEU A 251 -5.75 -14.23 24.89
C LEU A 251 -6.94 -14.45 23.94
N ASP A 252 -7.49 -15.68 23.86
CA ASP A 252 -8.54 -16.06 22.90
C ASP A 252 -9.80 -15.19 22.98
N HIS A 253 -10.11 -14.67 24.16
CA HIS A 253 -11.28 -13.80 24.37
C HIS A 253 -11.01 -12.31 24.09
N GLN A 254 -9.76 -11.90 23.97
CA GLN A 254 -9.36 -10.50 23.74
C GLN A 254 -8.89 -10.24 22.31
N VAL A 255 -8.51 -11.27 21.55
CA VAL A 255 -8.01 -11.16 20.17
C VAL A 255 -9.06 -11.66 19.19
N LEU A 256 -9.50 -10.79 18.29
CA LEU A 256 -10.47 -11.10 17.25
C LEU A 256 -9.76 -11.20 15.88
N PHE A 257 -9.78 -12.40 15.30
CA PHE A 257 -9.31 -12.65 13.94
C PHE A 257 -10.43 -12.38 12.94
N LEU A 258 -10.36 -11.30 12.19
CA LEU A 258 -11.43 -10.86 11.30
C LEU A 258 -11.23 -11.31 9.84
N GLY A 259 -10.07 -11.92 9.51
CA GLY A 259 -9.76 -12.26 8.13
C GLY A 259 -9.63 -11.01 7.24
N LYS A 260 -9.75 -11.20 5.93
CA LYS A 260 -9.74 -10.09 4.96
C LYS A 260 -11.07 -9.33 5.02
N GLN A 261 -11.00 -8.02 5.19
CA GLN A 261 -12.18 -7.14 5.28
C GLN A 261 -12.17 -6.10 4.16
N LYS A 262 -13.34 -5.68 3.71
CA LYS A 262 -13.54 -4.58 2.77
C LYS A 262 -13.86 -3.26 3.47
N ASN A 263 -14.54 -3.35 4.60
CA ASN A 263 -15.01 -2.22 5.41
C ASN A 263 -13.95 -1.73 6.41
N ILE A 264 -12.75 -1.48 5.92
CA ILE A 264 -11.63 -1.00 6.76
C ILE A 264 -11.92 0.35 7.43
N PRO A 265 -12.50 1.35 6.76
CA PRO A 265 -12.81 2.63 7.40
C PRO A 265 -13.75 2.51 8.61
N GLU A 266 -14.75 1.61 8.53
CA GLU A 266 -15.68 1.35 9.63
C GLU A 266 -14.97 0.70 10.82
N LEU A 267 -14.10 -0.29 10.56
CA LEU A 267 -13.30 -0.94 11.60
C LEU A 267 -12.30 0.02 12.25
N LEU A 268 -11.70 0.93 11.48
CA LEU A 268 -10.84 1.98 12.01
C LEU A 268 -11.61 2.99 12.86
N SER A 269 -12.91 3.20 12.60
CA SER A 269 -13.71 4.16 13.35
C SER A 269 -13.93 3.77 14.83
N ILE A 270 -13.77 2.49 15.17
CA ILE A 270 -13.86 1.99 16.55
C ILE A 270 -12.50 1.74 17.20
N ALA A 271 -11.41 1.99 16.47
CA ALA A 271 -10.07 1.75 16.97
C ALA A 271 -9.53 2.95 17.77
N ASP A 272 -8.84 2.66 18.87
CA ASP A 272 -8.15 3.64 19.69
C ASP A 272 -6.64 3.73 19.32
N LEU A 273 -6.07 2.67 18.75
CA LEU A 273 -4.66 2.59 18.42
C LEU A 273 -4.40 1.65 17.23
N LYS A 274 -3.53 2.05 16.33
CA LYS A 274 -3.01 1.23 15.22
C LYS A 274 -1.57 0.82 15.50
N LEU A 275 -1.27 -0.49 15.38
CA LEU A 275 0.10 -1.00 15.44
C LEU A 275 0.56 -1.48 14.07
N LEU A 276 1.75 -1.07 13.63
CA LEU A 276 2.46 -1.59 12.46
C LEU A 276 3.93 -1.80 12.79
N LEU A 277 4.27 -3.01 13.26
CA LEU A 277 5.58 -3.34 13.85
C LEU A 277 6.50 -4.07 12.86
N SER A 278 6.37 -3.76 11.56
CA SER A 278 7.14 -4.39 10.49
C SER A 278 8.65 -4.24 10.68
N ASP A 279 9.44 -5.24 10.27
CA ASP A 279 10.89 -5.13 10.15
C ASP A 279 11.33 -4.57 8.78
N LYS A 280 10.44 -4.65 7.78
CA LYS A 280 10.59 -4.03 6.45
C LYS A 280 9.26 -3.46 6.00
N GLU A 281 9.24 -2.17 5.70
CA GLU A 281 8.07 -1.48 5.20
C GLU A 281 8.49 -0.39 4.22
N SER A 282 7.92 -0.39 3.03
CA SER A 282 8.30 0.61 2.02
C SER A 282 7.63 1.95 2.26
N PHE A 283 6.44 1.95 2.88
CA PHE A 283 5.70 3.17 3.17
C PHE A 283 4.77 3.02 4.38
N GLY A 284 3.86 2.03 4.38
CA GLY A 284 2.87 1.84 5.44
C GLY A 284 1.53 2.49 5.14
N LEU A 285 0.95 2.23 3.96
CA LEU A 285 -0.37 2.77 3.56
C LEU A 285 -1.44 2.61 4.64
N VAL A 286 -1.46 1.47 5.35
CA VAL A 286 -2.41 1.20 6.44
C VAL A 286 -2.26 2.14 7.64
N LEU A 287 -1.12 2.83 7.78
CA LEU A 287 -0.94 3.91 8.76
C LEU A 287 -1.68 5.16 8.32
N LEU A 288 -1.56 5.55 7.03
CA LEU A 288 -2.31 6.68 6.49
C LEU A 288 -3.82 6.47 6.60
N GLU A 289 -4.29 5.26 6.30
CA GLU A 289 -5.70 4.88 6.43
C GLU A 289 -6.20 5.10 7.88
N ALA A 290 -5.42 4.65 8.86
CA ALA A 290 -5.74 4.83 10.27
C ALA A 290 -5.67 6.30 10.70
N MET A 291 -4.60 7.01 10.32
CA MET A 291 -4.40 8.43 10.67
C MET A 291 -5.47 9.32 10.05
N ALA A 292 -5.91 9.05 8.81
CA ALA A 292 -7.02 9.76 8.17
C ALA A 292 -8.34 9.58 8.95
N CYS A 293 -8.56 8.40 9.54
CA CYS A 293 -9.70 8.12 10.44
C CYS A 293 -9.50 8.68 11.86
N GLY A 294 -8.38 9.36 12.13
CA GLY A 294 -8.08 9.93 13.44
C GLY A 294 -7.61 8.91 14.47
N VAL A 295 -7.07 7.79 14.05
CA VAL A 295 -6.50 6.76 14.93
C VAL A 295 -4.98 6.98 15.05
N PRO A 296 -4.47 7.31 16.26
CA PRO A 296 -3.03 7.39 16.48
C PRO A 296 -2.33 6.07 16.17
N CYS A 297 -1.09 6.15 15.68
CA CYS A 297 -0.33 5.00 15.23
C CYS A 297 0.95 4.82 16.05
N ILE A 298 1.37 3.55 16.23
CA ILE A 298 2.73 3.22 16.63
C ILE A 298 3.33 2.36 15.53
N GLY A 299 4.48 2.78 15.02
CA GLY A 299 5.24 2.10 14.00
C GLY A 299 6.68 1.85 14.41
N THR A 300 7.36 0.99 13.69
CA THR A 300 8.79 0.72 13.87
C THR A 300 9.66 1.69 13.08
N ASN A 301 10.88 1.96 13.56
CA ASN A 301 11.87 2.81 12.90
C ASN A 301 12.49 2.07 11.70
N THR A 302 11.68 1.81 10.66
CA THR A 302 12.13 1.10 9.46
C THR A 302 11.48 1.62 8.18
N GLY A 303 12.24 1.61 7.10
CA GLY A 303 11.76 1.94 5.76
C GLY A 303 11.08 3.30 5.69
N GLY A 304 9.88 3.32 5.10
CA GLY A 304 9.08 4.53 4.94
C GLY A 304 8.20 4.89 6.15
N ILE A 305 8.17 4.09 7.22
CA ILE A 305 7.32 4.39 8.39
C ILE A 305 7.65 5.75 9.02
N PRO A 306 8.95 6.14 9.20
CA PRO A 306 9.31 7.46 9.72
C PRO A 306 8.99 8.63 8.78
N GLU A 307 8.60 8.36 7.53
CA GLU A 307 8.14 9.39 6.59
C GLU A 307 6.62 9.62 6.72
N VAL A 308 5.90 8.71 7.40
CA VAL A 308 4.45 8.76 7.63
C VAL A 308 4.12 9.23 9.06
N ILE A 309 4.86 8.73 10.05
CA ILE A 309 4.65 9.10 11.46
C ILE A 309 5.70 10.13 11.88
N ASN A 310 5.25 11.30 12.34
CA ASN A 310 6.07 12.25 13.08
C ASN A 310 6.10 11.82 14.55
N ASP A 311 7.23 11.28 15.00
CA ASP A 311 7.35 10.74 16.35
C ASP A 311 7.02 11.78 17.41
N SER A 312 6.22 11.37 18.40
CA SER A 312 5.75 12.20 19.50
C SER A 312 4.85 13.40 19.12
N GLU A 313 4.40 13.48 17.86
CA GLU A 313 3.48 14.52 17.38
C GLU A 313 2.12 13.95 16.95
N ASN A 314 2.12 12.92 16.11
CA ASN A 314 0.92 12.29 15.57
C ASN A 314 0.88 10.76 15.76
N GLY A 315 1.92 10.22 16.39
CA GLY A 315 2.11 8.81 16.68
C GLY A 315 3.43 8.60 17.39
N PHE A 316 3.81 7.35 17.55
CA PHE A 316 5.11 7.00 18.12
C PHE A 316 5.88 6.08 17.17
N ILE A 317 7.21 6.25 17.18
CA ILE A 317 8.16 5.36 16.53
C ILE A 317 8.98 4.64 17.61
N ALA A 318 9.24 3.35 17.39
CA ALA A 318 10.06 2.52 18.27
C ALA A 318 10.99 1.63 17.45
N GLU A 319 12.04 1.10 18.08
CA GLU A 319 12.94 0.16 17.42
C GLU A 319 12.25 -1.18 17.16
N VAL A 320 12.64 -1.84 16.06
CA VAL A 320 12.12 -3.15 15.70
C VAL A 320 12.41 -4.17 16.80
N GLY A 321 11.35 -4.81 17.31
CA GLY A 321 11.46 -5.82 18.36
C GLY A 321 11.52 -5.28 19.79
N ASP A 322 11.46 -3.97 19.99
CA ASP A 322 11.41 -3.37 21.33
C ASP A 322 9.97 -3.42 21.90
N ILE A 323 9.56 -4.63 22.30
CA ILE A 323 8.22 -4.91 22.82
C ILE A 323 7.87 -4.06 24.04
N ASP A 324 8.85 -3.82 24.92
CA ASP A 324 8.64 -3.08 26.16
C ASP A 324 8.36 -1.60 25.89
N ALA A 325 9.22 -0.94 25.12
CA ALA A 325 9.01 0.46 24.75
C ALA A 325 7.70 0.67 23.95
N ILE A 326 7.36 -0.28 23.05
CA ILE A 326 6.11 -0.20 22.29
C ILE A 326 4.89 -0.35 23.20
N ALA A 327 4.92 -1.28 24.16
CA ALA A 327 3.84 -1.47 25.12
C ALA A 327 3.64 -0.25 26.03
N ASP A 328 4.71 0.38 26.50
CA ASP A 328 4.67 1.60 27.31
C ASP A 328 4.06 2.78 26.52
N LYS A 329 4.49 2.98 25.26
CA LYS A 329 3.91 3.98 24.35
C LYS A 329 2.44 3.70 24.06
N ALA A 330 2.05 2.44 23.86
CA ALA A 330 0.66 2.04 23.69
C ALA A 330 -0.19 2.36 24.91
N LEU A 331 0.28 2.00 26.12
CA LEU A 331 -0.40 2.32 27.38
C LEU A 331 -0.55 3.82 27.58
N GLN A 332 0.48 4.61 27.30
CA GLN A 332 0.42 6.06 27.37
C GLN A 332 -0.70 6.62 26.50
N LEU A 333 -0.82 6.19 25.23
CA LEU A 333 -1.91 6.63 24.34
C LEU A 333 -3.28 6.14 24.80
N LEU A 334 -3.38 4.91 25.31
CA LEU A 334 -4.68 4.32 25.68
C LEU A 334 -5.22 4.84 27.01
N THR A 335 -4.37 5.39 27.90
CA THR A 335 -4.74 5.86 29.23
C THR A 335 -4.75 7.38 29.37
N ASP A 336 -4.03 8.12 28.54
CA ASP A 336 -4.04 9.59 28.49
C ASP A 336 -4.97 10.10 27.38
N GLN A 337 -6.20 10.43 27.73
CA GLN A 337 -7.20 10.94 26.79
C GLN A 337 -6.81 12.28 26.13
N SER A 338 -6.07 13.12 26.85
CA SER A 338 -5.61 14.43 26.33
C SER A 338 -4.58 14.22 25.20
N LEU A 339 -3.59 13.37 25.47
CA LEU A 339 -2.56 13.00 24.49
C LEU A 339 -3.19 12.31 23.28
N TRP A 340 -4.09 11.36 23.52
CA TRP A 340 -4.81 10.67 22.44
C TRP A 340 -5.56 11.65 21.53
N THR A 341 -6.28 12.60 22.13
CA THR A 341 -7.05 13.61 21.38
C THR A 341 -6.14 14.50 20.54
N GLN A 342 -5.00 14.91 21.10
CA GLN A 342 -4.00 15.69 20.39
C GLN A 342 -3.43 14.92 19.22
N PHE A 343 -2.99 13.67 19.42
CA PHE A 343 -2.43 12.84 18.35
C PHE A 343 -3.44 12.52 17.27
N SER A 344 -4.70 12.23 17.65
CA SER A 344 -5.79 12.03 16.69
C SER A 344 -6.00 13.24 15.79
N LYS A 345 -6.04 14.45 16.35
CA LYS A 345 -6.16 15.69 15.57
C LYS A 345 -4.95 15.90 14.66
N ASN A 346 -3.75 15.77 15.20
CA ASN A 346 -2.51 15.96 14.45
C ASN A 346 -2.38 14.94 13.31
N SER A 347 -2.82 13.69 13.51
CA SER A 347 -2.84 12.65 12.47
C SER A 347 -3.71 13.06 11.30
N ILE A 348 -4.93 13.52 11.54
CA ILE A 348 -5.85 13.97 10.48
C ILE A 348 -5.25 15.16 9.72
N GLU A 349 -4.71 16.16 10.45
CA GLU A 349 -4.11 17.35 9.84
C GLU A 349 -2.87 17.00 9.01
N HIS A 350 -2.03 16.09 9.50
CA HIS A 350 -0.85 15.62 8.81
C HIS A 350 -1.19 14.93 7.48
N VAL A 351 -2.14 13.98 7.50
CA VAL A 351 -2.60 13.31 6.27
C VAL A 351 -3.17 14.31 5.28
N LYS A 352 -4.04 15.22 5.71
CA LYS A 352 -4.64 16.27 4.87
C LYS A 352 -3.57 17.17 4.23
N ASN A 353 -2.50 17.48 4.96
CA ASN A 353 -1.48 18.40 4.50
C ASN A 353 -0.45 17.77 3.57
N HIS A 354 -0.13 16.48 3.75
CA HIS A 354 0.99 15.84 3.07
C HIS A 354 0.60 14.67 2.16
N PHE A 355 -0.54 14.00 2.41
CA PHE A 355 -0.94 12.76 1.74
C PHE A 355 -2.37 12.80 1.18
N ASP A 356 -2.90 14.01 0.97
CA ASP A 356 -4.20 14.23 0.33
C ASP A 356 -4.15 13.77 -1.14
N SER A 357 -5.19 13.05 -1.57
CA SER A 357 -5.27 12.48 -2.91
C SER A 357 -5.11 13.51 -4.03
N ASP A 358 -5.65 14.73 -3.87
CA ASP A 358 -5.56 15.76 -4.90
C ASP A 358 -4.11 16.26 -5.04
N LYS A 359 -3.41 16.49 -3.91
CA LYS A 359 -2.00 16.92 -3.90
C LYS A 359 -1.06 15.87 -4.51
N ILE A 360 -1.28 14.61 -4.20
CA ILE A 360 -0.45 13.53 -4.74
C ILE A 360 -0.76 13.32 -6.22
N LEU A 361 -2.02 13.46 -6.63
CA LEU A 361 -2.38 13.43 -8.04
C LEU A 361 -1.66 14.52 -8.84
N ASP A 362 -1.59 15.76 -8.32
CA ASP A 362 -0.85 16.85 -8.97
C ASP A 362 0.63 16.50 -9.18
N GLN A 363 1.26 15.79 -8.24
CA GLN A 363 2.65 15.31 -8.40
C GLN A 363 2.76 14.29 -9.54
N TYR A 364 1.86 13.29 -9.63
CA TYR A 364 1.83 12.37 -10.76
C TYR A 364 1.59 13.09 -12.09
N LEU A 365 0.69 14.06 -12.12
CA LEU A 365 0.42 14.86 -13.32
C LEU A 365 1.63 15.68 -13.75
N SER A 366 2.43 16.21 -12.80
CA SER A 366 3.70 16.87 -13.11
C SER A 366 4.67 15.90 -13.77
N VAL A 367 4.85 14.69 -13.19
CA VAL A 367 5.70 13.64 -13.78
C VAL A 367 5.26 13.28 -15.19
N TYR A 368 3.95 13.06 -15.44
CA TYR A 368 3.45 12.77 -16.79
C TYR A 368 3.70 13.90 -17.76
N ASN A 369 3.45 15.16 -17.35
CA ASN A 369 3.63 16.31 -18.22
C ASN A 369 5.12 16.54 -18.58
N GLU A 370 6.03 16.35 -17.63
CA GLU A 370 7.48 16.45 -17.87
C GLU A 370 7.95 15.32 -18.80
N THR A 371 7.46 14.11 -18.59
CA THR A 371 7.80 12.93 -19.40
C THR A 371 7.36 13.11 -20.85
N LEU A 372 6.17 13.68 -21.07
CA LEU A 372 5.64 13.91 -22.41
C LEU A 372 6.37 15.05 -23.16
N LYS A 373 6.84 16.08 -22.44
CA LYS A 373 7.60 17.22 -23.03
C LYS A 373 9.02 16.83 -23.46
N ASN A 374 9.65 15.90 -22.73
CA ASN A 374 11.03 15.48 -23.01
C ASN A 374 11.12 14.51 -24.21
N GLY A 375 10.04 14.24 -24.91
CA GLY A 375 9.96 13.40 -26.10
C GLY A 375 9.80 14.16 -27.42
N ASP A 376 9.59 15.47 -27.35
CA ASP A 376 9.59 16.40 -28.48
C ASP A 376 11.01 17.01 -28.66
#